data_a8cfcf7f5af687abb60a735468ff0014
#
_entry.id   a8cfcf7f5af687abb60a735468ff0014
#
_cell.length_a   1.000
_cell.length_b   1.000
_cell.length_c   1.000
_cell.angle_alpha   90.00
_cell.angle_beta   90.00
_cell.angle_gamma   90.00
#
_symmetry.space_group_name_H-M   'P 1'
#
loop_
_entity.id
_entity.type
_entity.pdbx_description
1 polymer ?
#
loop_
_entity_poly.entity_id
_entity_poly.type
_entity_poly.pdbx_seq_one_letter_code
_entity_poly.pdbx_strand_id
1 'polypeptide(L)'
;MPKPTPVPLAEVDLSDLDAFARNEAWGMFDTLRREDPVHWNEERDMGSGFWAVTRYDDVCAVDKDAETFTSTKFVNLEEVDEDLMDVRRSILETDGPRHRALRKLIHREFSAGNLMRNYEEFLRGLTRQTVDQALQSTEFDFVKKISADFPIQVLARLLDVPSSDTDQLIDWGNQMVGNTDPDYTDYLITDADSDKYKQYPFRTPVSLDVFEYGRELARKRKGGDGTDLVSMLVNKQPEDGQPLSDSDFDNYFLLLVIAGNETTRHAISQSMLALIENQDQLRKLQDDPSLIQPAVEEMLRWASPVYHFRRTATRDLEMGGKQIKEGDKVVMWFASANRDESVFDDPYRFDVTRKDVAHVTFGKGSPHLCLGNMLARMEIRLMFEELLPRLKSIELGGEVTRVRSNFVNGIKRFPVAVTPA
;
A
#
# COMPACT_ATOMS: atom_id res chain seq x y z
N MET A 1 17.39 1.15 11.54
CA MET A 1 16.58 1.80 12.61
C MET A 1 16.95 1.17 13.94
N PRO A 2 17.25 1.91 15.01
CA PRO A 2 17.44 1.32 16.33
C PRO A 2 16.13 0.64 16.76
N LYS A 3 16.25 -0.34 17.66
CA LYS A 3 15.05 -0.94 18.29
C LYS A 3 14.21 0.18 18.92
N PRO A 4 12.90 0.24 18.66
CA PRO A 4 12.07 1.32 19.17
C PRO A 4 12.01 1.27 20.70
N THR A 5 11.85 2.44 21.32
CA THR A 5 11.55 2.51 22.75
C THR A 5 10.11 2.06 22.97
N PRO A 6 9.85 1.05 23.79
CA PRO A 6 8.48 0.64 24.11
C PRO A 6 7.68 1.78 24.74
N VAL A 7 6.43 1.88 24.38
CA VAL A 7 5.45 2.81 24.97
C VAL A 7 4.69 2.06 26.07
N PRO A 8 4.41 2.66 27.23
CA PRO A 8 3.55 2.03 28.24
C PRO A 8 2.20 1.62 27.64
N LEU A 9 1.69 0.43 27.98
CA LEU A 9 0.44 -0.08 27.39
C LEU A 9 -0.73 0.91 27.53
N ALA A 10 -0.81 1.63 28.64
CA ALA A 10 -1.85 2.64 28.87
C ALA A 10 -1.73 3.91 27.99
N GLU A 11 -0.62 4.09 27.32
CA GLU A 11 -0.36 5.23 26.42
C GLU A 11 -0.42 4.83 24.93
N VAL A 12 -0.68 3.55 24.66
CA VAL A 12 -0.85 3.08 23.26
C VAL A 12 -2.12 3.65 22.67
N ASP A 13 -1.98 4.33 21.53
CA ASP A 13 -3.09 4.84 20.74
C ASP A 13 -2.76 4.72 19.25
N LEU A 14 -3.29 3.70 18.60
CA LEU A 14 -3.09 3.46 17.17
C LEU A 14 -3.97 4.36 16.27
N SER A 15 -4.77 5.24 16.85
CA SER A 15 -5.50 6.29 16.15
C SER A 15 -4.77 7.64 16.15
N ASP A 16 -3.66 7.80 16.92
CA ASP A 16 -2.83 9.02 16.92
C ASP A 16 -2.01 9.16 15.62
N LEU A 17 -2.57 9.85 14.64
CA LEU A 17 -1.94 10.10 13.34
C LEU A 17 -0.59 10.82 13.44
N ASP A 18 -0.43 11.70 14.44
CA ASP A 18 0.81 12.46 14.63
C ASP A 18 1.95 11.57 15.14
N ALA A 19 1.65 10.55 15.96
CA ALA A 19 2.62 9.54 16.36
C ALA A 19 3.13 8.75 15.14
N PHE A 20 2.26 8.42 14.18
CA PHE A 20 2.67 7.80 12.92
C PHE A 20 3.54 8.73 12.07
N ALA A 21 3.17 10.01 11.93
CA ALA A 21 3.98 11.01 11.24
C ALA A 21 5.38 11.18 11.85
N ARG A 22 5.49 11.11 13.19
CA ARG A 22 6.76 11.14 13.92
C ARG A 22 7.50 9.79 13.93
N ASN A 23 6.95 8.75 13.29
CA ASN A 23 7.53 7.40 13.23
C ASN A 23 7.62 6.69 14.61
N GLU A 24 6.74 7.03 15.55
CA GLU A 24 6.72 6.52 16.92
C GLU A 24 5.87 5.24 17.08
N ALA A 25 5.03 4.92 16.09
CA ALA A 25 4.14 3.75 16.14
C ALA A 25 4.85 2.42 16.39
N TRP A 26 6.12 2.30 16.03
CA TRP A 26 6.90 1.07 16.24
C TRP A 26 7.04 0.67 17.72
N GLY A 27 7.14 1.66 18.61
CA GLY A 27 7.15 1.42 20.06
C GLY A 27 5.82 0.89 20.58
N MET A 28 4.70 1.41 20.05
CA MET A 28 3.36 0.92 20.36
C MET A 28 3.17 -0.53 19.87
N PHE A 29 3.58 -0.85 18.64
CA PHE A 29 3.51 -2.21 18.13
C PHE A 29 4.38 -3.20 18.95
N ASP A 30 5.59 -2.80 19.36
CA ASP A 30 6.45 -3.64 20.18
C ASP A 30 5.81 -3.96 21.54
N THR A 31 5.19 -2.97 22.18
CA THR A 31 4.43 -3.15 23.43
C THR A 31 3.24 -4.09 23.24
N LEU A 32 2.42 -3.84 22.21
CA LEU A 32 1.22 -4.67 21.97
C LEU A 32 1.59 -6.12 21.69
N ARG A 33 2.57 -6.41 20.83
CA ARG A 33 2.97 -7.80 20.58
C ARG A 33 3.38 -8.56 21.84
N ARG A 34 4.03 -7.88 22.78
CA ARG A 34 4.52 -8.51 24.02
C ARG A 34 3.47 -8.62 25.11
N GLU A 35 2.67 -7.58 25.32
CA GLU A 35 1.84 -7.43 26.51
C GLU A 35 0.35 -7.67 26.25
N ASP A 36 -0.19 -7.23 25.08
CA ASP A 36 -1.61 -7.36 24.75
C ASP A 36 -1.80 -7.45 23.23
N PRO A 37 -1.50 -8.60 22.59
CA PRO A 37 -1.43 -8.72 21.13
C PRO A 37 -2.79 -8.62 20.42
N VAL A 38 -3.89 -8.80 21.13
CA VAL A 38 -5.26 -8.52 20.68
C VAL A 38 -5.83 -7.46 21.60
N HIS A 39 -5.64 -6.20 21.23
CA HIS A 39 -5.88 -5.03 22.06
C HIS A 39 -7.07 -4.22 21.58
N TRP A 40 -7.95 -3.79 22.50
CA TRP A 40 -8.99 -2.84 22.19
C TRP A 40 -8.41 -1.43 22.13
N ASN A 41 -8.46 -0.80 20.96
CA ASN A 41 -8.05 0.59 20.75
C ASN A 41 -9.30 1.47 20.60
N GLU A 42 -9.43 2.46 21.47
CA GLU A 42 -10.48 3.47 21.36
C GLU A 42 -10.13 4.45 20.24
N GLU A 43 -11.09 4.78 19.38
CA GLU A 43 -10.95 5.85 18.39
C GLU A 43 -11.53 7.13 18.96
N ARG A 44 -10.68 8.11 19.28
CA ARG A 44 -11.09 9.31 20.00
C ARG A 44 -12.00 10.24 19.20
N ASP A 45 -11.81 10.31 17.87
CA ASP A 45 -12.41 11.35 17.05
C ASP A 45 -13.17 10.83 15.82
N MET A 46 -13.11 9.53 15.50
CA MET A 46 -13.54 9.07 14.17
C MET A 46 -14.24 7.71 14.11
N GLY A 47 -14.53 7.06 15.22
CA GLY A 47 -15.15 5.75 15.16
C GLY A 47 -15.47 5.12 16.52
N SER A 48 -16.01 3.91 16.48
CA SER A 48 -16.48 3.15 17.65
C SER A 48 -15.37 2.36 18.38
N GLY A 49 -14.11 2.47 17.92
CA GLY A 49 -13.00 1.64 18.38
C GLY A 49 -12.80 0.36 17.57
N PHE A 50 -11.70 -0.33 17.81
CA PHE A 50 -11.35 -1.56 17.10
C PHE A 50 -10.45 -2.50 17.90
N TRP A 51 -10.49 -3.78 17.57
CA TRP A 51 -9.52 -4.76 18.03
C TRP A 51 -8.26 -4.71 17.16
N ALA A 52 -7.14 -4.28 17.74
CA ALA A 52 -5.84 -4.31 17.08
C ALA A 52 -5.22 -5.70 17.19
N VAL A 53 -4.96 -6.34 16.05
CA VAL A 53 -4.29 -7.65 15.97
C VAL A 53 -2.87 -7.41 15.48
N THR A 54 -1.86 -7.75 16.30
CA THR A 54 -0.49 -7.28 16.11
C THR A 54 0.54 -8.39 15.90
N ARG A 55 0.28 -9.63 16.34
CA ARG A 55 1.16 -10.79 16.10
C ARG A 55 0.96 -11.39 14.73
N TYR A 56 2.02 -11.94 14.18
CA TYR A 56 2.07 -12.50 12.83
C TYR A 56 1.03 -13.61 12.61
N ASP A 57 0.97 -14.61 13.49
CA ASP A 57 0.06 -15.75 13.33
C ASP A 57 -1.40 -15.32 13.44
N ASP A 58 -1.71 -14.38 14.35
CA ASP A 58 -3.05 -13.84 14.54
C ASP A 58 -3.50 -13.02 13.31
N VAL A 59 -2.62 -12.17 12.77
CA VAL A 59 -2.85 -11.43 11.52
C VAL A 59 -3.11 -12.40 10.37
N CYS A 60 -2.31 -13.45 10.23
CA CYS A 60 -2.52 -14.48 9.21
C CYS A 60 -3.83 -15.25 9.40
N ALA A 61 -4.24 -15.51 10.63
CA ALA A 61 -5.48 -16.21 10.93
C ALA A 61 -6.70 -15.36 10.50
N VAL A 62 -6.71 -14.07 10.87
CA VAL A 62 -7.78 -13.15 10.47
C VAL A 62 -7.84 -12.99 8.94
N ASP A 63 -6.69 -12.82 8.28
CA ASP A 63 -6.64 -12.60 6.83
C ASP A 63 -7.13 -13.80 6.00
N LYS A 64 -6.93 -15.03 6.51
CA LYS A 64 -7.35 -16.26 5.82
C LYS A 64 -8.81 -16.61 5.98
N ASP A 65 -9.42 -16.28 7.11
CA ASP A 65 -10.78 -16.68 7.47
C ASP A 65 -11.81 -15.60 7.09
N ALA A 66 -12.10 -15.50 5.79
CA ALA A 66 -13.09 -14.57 5.26
C ALA A 66 -14.54 -14.92 5.64
N GLU A 67 -14.82 -16.11 6.19
CA GLU A 67 -16.14 -16.45 6.72
C GLU A 67 -16.38 -15.75 8.07
N THR A 68 -15.39 -15.79 8.94
CA THR A 68 -15.46 -15.18 10.27
C THR A 68 -15.14 -13.69 10.24
N PHE A 69 -14.28 -13.26 9.31
CA PHE A 69 -13.77 -11.89 9.22
C PHE A 69 -14.01 -11.31 7.82
N THR A 70 -15.19 -10.71 7.64
CA THR A 70 -15.60 -10.19 6.32
C THR A 70 -14.93 -8.86 5.99
N SER A 71 -14.66 -8.62 4.69
CA SER A 71 -14.26 -7.32 4.14
C SER A 71 -15.45 -6.46 3.72
N THR A 72 -16.66 -7.00 3.64
CA THR A 72 -17.83 -6.31 3.06
C THR A 72 -18.32 -5.09 3.85
N LYS A 73 -17.81 -4.89 5.07
CA LYS A 73 -18.08 -3.71 5.91
C LYS A 73 -16.89 -2.74 5.91
N PHE A 74 -16.18 -2.63 4.78
CA PHE A 74 -15.00 -1.85 4.51
C PHE A 74 -13.69 -2.39 5.13
N VAL A 75 -12.57 -1.99 4.51
CA VAL A 75 -11.23 -2.50 4.83
C VAL A 75 -10.30 -1.46 5.47
N ASN A 76 -10.73 -0.21 5.55
CA ASN A 76 -10.07 0.86 6.33
C ASN A 76 -10.82 1.12 7.64
N LEU A 77 -10.34 2.04 8.47
CA LEU A 77 -10.96 2.36 9.77
C LEU A 77 -12.26 3.16 9.65
N GLU A 78 -12.46 3.85 8.52
CA GLU A 78 -13.64 4.65 8.28
C GLU A 78 -14.92 3.84 8.45
N GLU A 79 -15.87 4.39 9.17
CA GLU A 79 -17.23 3.85 9.28
C GLU A 79 -18.09 4.42 8.16
N VAL A 80 -18.73 3.53 7.42
CA VAL A 80 -19.56 3.87 6.26
C VAL A 80 -20.99 3.48 6.54
N ASP A 81 -21.91 4.42 6.33
CA ASP A 81 -23.34 4.20 6.50
C ASP A 81 -23.83 3.06 5.58
N GLU A 82 -24.77 2.25 6.04
CA GLU A 82 -25.19 1.03 5.36
C GLU A 82 -25.74 1.31 3.95
N ASP A 83 -26.45 2.41 3.77
CA ASP A 83 -27.00 2.87 2.49
C ASP A 83 -25.93 3.34 1.49
N LEU A 84 -24.72 3.65 1.96
CA LEU A 84 -23.59 4.06 1.11
C LEU A 84 -22.66 2.91 0.75
N MET A 85 -22.78 1.75 1.39
CA MET A 85 -21.86 0.63 1.17
C MET A 85 -21.83 0.16 -0.28
N ASP A 86 -23.00 0.05 -0.93
CA ASP A 86 -23.08 -0.42 -2.31
C ASP A 86 -22.50 0.57 -3.32
N VAL A 87 -22.59 1.87 -3.03
CA VAL A 87 -22.08 2.93 -3.91
C VAL A 87 -20.55 3.04 -3.84
N ARG A 88 -19.98 2.72 -2.66
CA ARG A 88 -18.55 2.85 -2.37
C ARG A 88 -17.78 1.53 -2.45
N ARG A 89 -18.45 0.43 -2.70
CA ARG A 89 -17.86 -0.92 -2.70
C ARG A 89 -16.93 -1.12 -3.89
N SER A 90 -15.67 -1.47 -3.60
CA SER A 90 -14.71 -1.96 -4.58
C SER A 90 -14.54 -3.49 -4.48
N ILE A 91 -13.61 -4.03 -5.24
CA ILE A 91 -13.22 -5.45 -5.10
C ILE A 91 -12.66 -5.76 -3.71
N LEU A 92 -12.08 -4.79 -3.00
CA LEU A 92 -11.55 -4.99 -1.64
C LEU A 92 -12.67 -5.23 -0.62
N GLU A 93 -13.83 -4.58 -0.82
CA GLU A 93 -15.02 -4.71 0.02
C GLU A 93 -16.00 -5.77 -0.49
N THR A 94 -15.49 -6.75 -1.25
CA THR A 94 -16.30 -7.83 -1.83
C THR A 94 -15.70 -9.17 -1.43
N ASP A 95 -16.53 -10.11 -0.96
CA ASP A 95 -16.10 -11.46 -0.58
C ASP A 95 -16.67 -12.55 -1.50
N GLY A 96 -16.24 -13.78 -1.28
CA GLY A 96 -16.82 -15.00 -1.87
C GLY A 96 -16.74 -15.09 -3.40
N PRO A 97 -17.81 -15.60 -4.06
CA PRO A 97 -17.80 -15.83 -5.51
C PRO A 97 -17.68 -14.55 -6.33
N ARG A 98 -18.32 -13.44 -5.90
CA ARG A 98 -18.25 -12.16 -6.61
C ARG A 98 -16.83 -11.60 -6.63
N HIS A 99 -16.15 -11.60 -5.48
CA HIS A 99 -14.74 -11.21 -5.41
C HIS A 99 -13.88 -12.00 -6.41
N ARG A 100 -14.05 -13.34 -6.45
CA ARG A 100 -13.28 -14.19 -7.37
C ARG A 100 -13.56 -13.84 -8.83
N ALA A 101 -14.82 -13.59 -9.17
CA ALA A 101 -15.23 -13.24 -10.53
C ALA A 101 -14.64 -11.88 -10.97
N LEU A 102 -14.72 -10.86 -10.10
CA LEU A 102 -14.12 -9.54 -10.35
C LEU A 102 -12.60 -9.62 -10.50
N ARG A 103 -11.94 -10.35 -9.60
CA ARG A 103 -10.49 -10.53 -9.62
C ARG A 103 -9.99 -11.18 -10.92
N LYS A 104 -10.72 -12.16 -11.43
CA LYS A 104 -10.36 -12.88 -12.67
C LYS A 104 -10.37 -12.02 -13.93
N LEU A 105 -11.09 -10.90 -13.94
CA LEU A 105 -11.13 -10.00 -15.09
C LEU A 105 -9.73 -9.54 -15.54
N ILE A 106 -8.87 -9.25 -14.57
CA ILE A 106 -7.54 -8.66 -14.81
C ILE A 106 -6.37 -9.45 -14.19
N HIS A 107 -6.64 -10.46 -13.35
CA HIS A 107 -5.61 -11.23 -12.63
C HIS A 107 -4.49 -11.76 -13.53
N ARG A 108 -4.80 -12.17 -14.78
CA ARG A 108 -3.82 -12.73 -15.70
C ARG A 108 -2.71 -11.73 -16.05
N GLU A 109 -3.05 -10.44 -16.08
CA GLU A 109 -2.10 -9.38 -16.44
C GLU A 109 -1.00 -9.22 -15.38
N PHE A 110 -1.33 -9.49 -14.13
CA PHE A 110 -0.40 -9.41 -13.00
C PHE A 110 0.36 -10.71 -12.71
N SER A 111 0.19 -11.76 -13.55
CA SER A 111 0.96 -12.98 -13.37
C SER A 111 2.43 -12.78 -13.74
N ALA A 112 3.35 -13.42 -12.99
CA ALA A 112 4.79 -13.30 -13.21
C ALA A 112 5.19 -13.55 -14.67
N GLY A 113 4.63 -14.61 -15.29
CA GLY A 113 4.93 -14.95 -16.67
C GLY A 113 4.44 -13.92 -17.69
N ASN A 114 3.31 -13.23 -17.43
CA ASN A 114 2.83 -12.16 -18.30
C ASN A 114 3.69 -10.90 -18.14
N LEU A 115 4.00 -10.52 -16.90
CA LEU A 115 4.83 -9.36 -16.59
C LEU A 115 6.23 -9.49 -17.22
N MET A 116 6.87 -10.63 -17.09
CA MET A 116 8.20 -10.88 -17.67
C MET A 116 8.18 -10.79 -19.20
N ARG A 117 7.14 -11.32 -19.85
CA ARG A 117 7.10 -11.32 -21.32
C ARG A 117 6.73 -9.97 -21.94
N ASN A 118 5.81 -9.25 -21.30
CA ASN A 118 5.13 -8.12 -21.93
C ASN A 118 5.55 -6.77 -21.33
N TYR A 119 6.13 -6.75 -20.13
CA TYR A 119 6.40 -5.51 -19.43
C TYR A 119 7.85 -5.33 -18.98
N GLU A 120 8.65 -6.38 -18.78
CA GLU A 120 9.99 -6.26 -18.19
C GLU A 120 10.91 -5.34 -19.02
N GLU A 121 10.91 -5.48 -20.34
CA GLU A 121 11.75 -4.63 -21.22
C GLU A 121 11.33 -3.15 -21.14
N PHE A 122 10.02 -2.91 -21.18
CA PHE A 122 9.47 -1.56 -21.01
C PHE A 122 9.85 -0.98 -19.63
N LEU A 123 9.66 -1.75 -18.56
CA LEU A 123 9.99 -1.32 -17.20
C LEU A 123 11.48 -1.03 -17.04
N ARG A 124 12.38 -1.85 -17.61
CA ARG A 124 13.82 -1.59 -17.61
C ARG A 124 14.15 -0.28 -18.36
N GLY A 125 13.53 -0.05 -19.49
CA GLY A 125 13.70 1.20 -20.25
C GLY A 125 13.26 2.42 -19.46
N LEU A 126 12.09 2.33 -18.83
CA LEU A 126 11.53 3.38 -18.00
C LEU A 126 12.40 3.64 -16.75
N THR A 127 12.80 2.57 -16.05
CA THR A 127 13.68 2.68 -14.87
C THR A 127 14.98 3.41 -15.23
N ARG A 128 15.61 3.03 -16.36
CA ARG A 128 16.83 3.69 -16.84
C ARG A 128 16.60 5.17 -17.09
N GLN A 129 15.51 5.51 -17.78
CA GLN A 129 15.16 6.90 -18.05
C GLN A 129 14.94 7.70 -16.76
N THR A 130 14.21 7.15 -15.79
CA THR A 130 13.98 7.79 -14.48
C THR A 130 15.29 8.05 -13.75
N VAL A 131 16.17 7.05 -13.70
CA VAL A 131 17.49 7.18 -13.04
C VAL A 131 18.39 8.18 -13.80
N ASP A 132 18.42 8.14 -15.15
CA ASP A 132 19.18 9.10 -15.97
C ASP A 132 18.74 10.55 -15.67
N GLN A 133 17.44 10.79 -15.55
CA GLN A 133 16.90 12.12 -15.25
C GLN A 133 17.21 12.56 -13.81
N ALA A 134 17.08 11.65 -12.84
CA ALA A 134 17.37 11.96 -11.44
C ALA A 134 18.85 12.32 -11.23
N LEU A 135 19.77 11.56 -11.83
CA LEU A 135 21.22 11.74 -11.70
C LEU A 135 21.80 12.92 -12.50
N GLN A 136 20.96 13.69 -13.21
CA GLN A 136 21.39 15.00 -13.75
C GLN A 136 21.65 16.02 -12.64
N SER A 137 21.20 15.78 -11.42
CA SER A 137 21.43 16.60 -10.26
C SER A 137 22.10 15.76 -9.17
N THR A 138 23.00 16.37 -8.42
CA THR A 138 23.66 15.74 -7.26
C THR A 138 22.85 15.87 -5.98
N GLU A 139 21.86 16.76 -5.96
CA GLU A 139 20.92 16.96 -4.86
C GLU A 139 19.49 17.00 -5.41
N PHE A 140 18.60 16.18 -4.86
CA PHE A 140 17.20 16.15 -5.29
C PHE A 140 16.29 15.49 -4.24
N ASP A 141 14.99 15.68 -4.39
CA ASP A 141 13.99 14.94 -3.62
C ASP A 141 13.74 13.58 -4.29
N PHE A 142 14.11 12.50 -3.57
CA PHE A 142 14.03 11.12 -4.06
C PHE A 142 12.58 10.70 -4.34
N VAL A 143 11.61 11.19 -3.54
CA VAL A 143 10.19 10.91 -3.80
C VAL A 143 9.79 11.47 -5.15
N LYS A 144 10.03 12.75 -5.38
CA LYS A 144 9.60 13.45 -6.61
C LYS A 144 10.28 12.93 -7.87
N LYS A 145 11.59 12.61 -7.79
CA LYS A 145 12.40 12.28 -8.98
C LYS A 145 12.43 10.79 -9.32
N ILE A 146 12.16 9.92 -8.34
CA ILE A 146 12.28 8.47 -8.52
C ILE A 146 11.01 7.75 -8.08
N SER A 147 10.70 7.79 -6.79
CA SER A 147 9.74 6.84 -6.26
C SER A 147 8.27 7.18 -6.54
N ALA A 148 7.92 8.43 -6.82
CA ALA A 148 6.56 8.79 -7.27
C ALA A 148 6.43 8.69 -8.79
N ASP A 149 7.42 9.17 -9.54
CA ASP A 149 7.38 9.23 -11.00
C ASP A 149 7.36 7.82 -11.64
N PHE A 150 8.20 6.91 -11.16
CA PHE A 150 8.34 5.59 -11.77
C PHE A 150 7.07 4.73 -11.69
N PRO A 151 6.45 4.45 -10.53
CA PRO A 151 5.26 3.59 -10.45
C PRO A 151 4.05 4.15 -11.18
N ILE A 152 3.87 5.48 -11.21
CA ILE A 152 2.73 6.06 -11.91
C ILE A 152 2.84 5.92 -13.44
N GLN A 153 4.04 5.99 -14.00
CA GLN A 153 4.25 5.73 -15.41
C GLN A 153 4.01 4.25 -15.78
N VAL A 154 4.36 3.33 -14.86
CA VAL A 154 4.01 1.90 -15.00
C VAL A 154 2.49 1.72 -15.02
N LEU A 155 1.80 2.34 -14.07
CA LEU A 155 0.34 2.30 -14.01
C LEU A 155 -0.30 2.93 -15.27
N ALA A 156 0.20 4.08 -15.74
CA ALA A 156 -0.26 4.73 -16.95
C ALA A 156 -0.17 3.78 -18.16
N ARG A 157 0.91 3.00 -18.25
CA ARG A 157 1.07 1.97 -19.28
C ARG A 157 0.06 0.83 -19.16
N LEU A 158 -0.23 0.37 -17.94
CA LEU A 158 -1.21 -0.70 -17.69
C LEU A 158 -2.65 -0.25 -17.99
N LEU A 159 -2.96 1.01 -17.70
CA LEU A 159 -4.25 1.62 -17.97
C LEU A 159 -4.35 2.17 -19.41
N ASP A 160 -3.24 2.19 -20.15
CA ASP A 160 -3.11 2.82 -21.49
C ASP A 160 -3.60 4.28 -21.48
N VAL A 161 -3.13 5.05 -20.51
CA VAL A 161 -3.40 6.50 -20.41
C VAL A 161 -2.19 7.31 -20.86
N PRO A 162 -2.38 8.54 -21.35
CA PRO A 162 -1.28 9.41 -21.76
C PRO A 162 -0.31 9.69 -20.62
N SER A 163 1.00 9.70 -20.92
CA SER A 163 2.02 10.09 -19.94
C SER A 163 1.89 11.55 -19.47
N SER A 164 1.20 12.39 -20.23
CA SER A 164 0.88 13.76 -19.81
C SER A 164 -0.05 13.85 -18.61
N ASP A 165 -0.77 12.77 -18.29
CA ASP A 165 -1.78 12.73 -17.24
C ASP A 165 -1.23 12.19 -15.92
N THR A 166 0.06 11.77 -15.90
CA THR A 166 0.68 11.15 -14.72
C THR A 166 0.74 12.08 -13.50
N ASP A 167 1.02 13.37 -13.71
CA ASP A 167 1.06 14.35 -12.62
C ASP A 167 -0.33 14.48 -11.96
N GLN A 168 -1.40 14.46 -12.74
CA GLN A 168 -2.77 14.49 -12.24
C GLN A 168 -3.12 13.21 -11.45
N LEU A 169 -2.69 12.05 -11.97
CA LEU A 169 -2.91 10.78 -11.26
C LEU A 169 -2.16 10.74 -9.92
N ILE A 170 -0.93 11.30 -9.84
CA ILE A 170 -0.18 11.45 -8.59
C ILE A 170 -0.94 12.36 -7.62
N ASP A 171 -1.42 13.51 -8.10
CA ASP A 171 -2.13 14.48 -7.27
C ASP A 171 -3.42 13.87 -6.70
N TRP A 172 -4.21 13.19 -7.51
CA TRP A 172 -5.39 12.47 -7.06
C TRP A 172 -5.06 11.40 -6.00
N GLY A 173 -4.00 10.59 -6.24
CA GLY A 173 -3.53 9.60 -5.27
C GLY A 173 -3.15 10.23 -3.93
N ASN A 174 -2.37 11.32 -3.96
CA ASN A 174 -1.97 12.07 -2.78
C ASN A 174 -3.19 12.55 -1.98
N GLN A 175 -4.17 13.18 -2.65
CA GLN A 175 -5.35 13.73 -1.99
C GLN A 175 -6.27 12.65 -1.41
N MET A 176 -6.37 11.49 -2.05
CA MET A 176 -7.20 10.38 -1.57
C MET A 176 -6.55 9.61 -0.43
N VAL A 177 -5.31 9.16 -0.62
CA VAL A 177 -4.60 8.34 0.39
C VAL A 177 -4.09 9.19 1.55
N GLY A 178 -3.74 10.44 1.27
CA GLY A 178 -3.32 11.43 2.26
C GLY A 178 -4.46 12.26 2.84
N ASN A 179 -5.70 11.75 2.85
CA ASN A 179 -6.88 12.46 3.35
C ASN A 179 -6.85 12.81 4.85
N THR A 180 -5.80 12.46 5.55
CA THR A 180 -5.50 12.84 6.94
C THR A 180 -4.30 13.80 7.05
N ASP A 181 -3.65 14.16 5.92
CA ASP A 181 -2.44 14.99 5.89
C ASP A 181 -2.73 16.34 5.20
N PRO A 182 -2.64 17.48 5.93
CA PRO A 182 -2.93 18.80 5.39
C PRO A 182 -1.97 19.26 4.29
N ASP A 183 -0.81 18.61 4.11
CA ASP A 183 0.10 18.90 3.00
C ASP A 183 -0.38 18.31 1.67
N TYR A 184 -1.33 17.36 1.71
CA TYR A 184 -1.83 16.68 0.53
C TYR A 184 -3.24 17.11 0.12
N THR A 185 -4.08 17.56 1.05
CA THR A 185 -5.46 17.92 0.75
C THR A 185 -6.02 18.97 1.69
N ASP A 186 -6.91 19.82 1.15
CA ASP A 186 -7.76 20.72 1.93
C ASP A 186 -9.04 20.01 2.46
N TYR A 187 -9.25 18.75 2.10
CA TYR A 187 -10.44 17.95 2.47
C TYR A 187 -10.06 16.86 3.47
N LEU A 188 -9.71 17.26 4.69
CA LEU A 188 -9.31 16.31 5.72
C LEU A 188 -10.53 15.51 6.22
N ILE A 189 -10.37 14.20 6.30
CA ILE A 189 -11.42 13.32 6.84
C ILE A 189 -11.72 13.61 8.32
N THR A 190 -10.76 14.23 9.03
CA THR A 190 -10.88 14.65 10.42
C THR A 190 -11.67 15.96 10.59
N ASP A 191 -11.98 16.68 9.52
CA ASP A 191 -12.70 17.95 9.62
C ASP A 191 -14.18 17.73 9.90
N ALA A 192 -14.76 18.59 10.72
CA ALA A 192 -16.17 18.51 11.15
C ALA A 192 -17.17 18.56 9.98
N ASP A 193 -16.79 19.13 8.84
CA ASP A 193 -17.64 19.23 7.64
C ASP A 193 -17.34 18.14 6.59
N SER A 194 -16.48 17.16 6.91
CA SER A 194 -16.14 16.07 6.01
C SER A 194 -17.34 15.17 5.67
N ASP A 195 -18.36 15.15 6.52
CA ASP A 195 -19.59 14.39 6.34
C ASP A 195 -20.34 14.74 5.04
N LYS A 196 -20.18 15.94 4.50
CA LYS A 196 -20.76 16.32 3.20
C LYS A 196 -20.20 15.47 2.03
N TYR A 197 -19.05 14.83 2.24
CA TYR A 197 -18.40 13.97 1.25
C TYR A 197 -18.47 12.48 1.59
N LYS A 198 -19.17 12.06 2.63
CA LYS A 198 -19.23 10.67 3.09
C LYS A 198 -19.73 9.67 2.03
N GLN A 199 -20.47 10.14 1.04
CA GLN A 199 -20.93 9.34 -0.10
C GLN A 199 -19.84 9.02 -1.12
N TYR A 200 -18.65 9.64 -1.02
CA TYR A 200 -17.54 9.42 -1.93
C TYR A 200 -16.41 8.64 -1.25
N PRO A 201 -15.69 7.77 -1.99
CA PRO A 201 -14.51 7.10 -1.46
C PRO A 201 -13.51 8.12 -0.87
N PHE A 202 -12.89 7.72 0.24
CA PHE A 202 -11.93 8.57 0.99
C PHE A 202 -12.52 9.89 1.52
N ARG A 203 -13.83 10.06 1.52
CA ARG A 203 -14.55 11.30 1.88
C ARG A 203 -13.98 12.54 1.19
N THR A 204 -13.69 12.44 -0.09
CA THR A 204 -13.13 13.55 -0.88
C THR A 204 -13.87 13.75 -2.20
N PRO A 205 -14.10 14.99 -2.64
CA PRO A 205 -14.69 15.27 -3.96
C PRO A 205 -13.78 14.84 -5.11
N VAL A 206 -12.48 14.68 -4.88
CA VAL A 206 -11.50 14.21 -5.88
C VAL A 206 -11.86 12.85 -6.46
N SER A 207 -12.56 12.01 -5.70
CA SER A 207 -13.07 10.73 -6.20
C SER A 207 -13.98 10.88 -7.42
N LEU A 208 -14.71 12.02 -7.53
CA LEU A 208 -15.57 12.30 -8.69
C LEU A 208 -14.75 12.59 -9.95
N ASP A 209 -13.63 13.30 -9.81
CA ASP A 209 -12.74 13.59 -10.93
C ASP A 209 -12.13 12.29 -11.49
N VAL A 210 -11.73 11.38 -10.57
CA VAL A 210 -11.22 10.05 -10.95
C VAL A 210 -12.30 9.22 -11.64
N PHE A 211 -13.55 9.25 -11.15
CA PHE A 211 -14.66 8.54 -11.77
C PHE A 211 -14.96 9.08 -13.17
N GLU A 212 -15.04 10.41 -13.33
CA GLU A 212 -15.31 10.99 -14.65
C GLU A 212 -14.20 10.67 -15.66
N TYR A 213 -12.96 10.76 -15.23
CA TYR A 213 -11.80 10.36 -16.06
C TYR A 213 -11.89 8.87 -16.47
N GLY A 214 -12.14 7.98 -15.51
CA GLY A 214 -12.32 6.55 -15.78
C GLY A 214 -13.48 6.26 -16.74
N ARG A 215 -14.63 6.93 -16.56
CA ARG A 215 -15.81 6.80 -17.43
C ARG A 215 -15.54 7.30 -18.84
N GLU A 216 -14.74 8.37 -18.99
CA GLU A 216 -14.33 8.86 -20.31
C GLU A 216 -13.48 7.81 -21.05
N LEU A 217 -12.50 7.20 -20.35
CA LEU A 217 -11.71 6.11 -20.90
C LEU A 217 -12.59 4.91 -21.28
N ALA A 218 -13.53 4.53 -20.40
CA ALA A 218 -14.48 3.44 -20.63
C ALA A 218 -15.33 3.66 -21.89
N ARG A 219 -15.87 4.87 -22.07
CA ARG A 219 -16.64 5.23 -23.28
C ARG A 219 -15.83 5.08 -24.56
N LYS A 220 -14.55 5.46 -24.54
CA LYS A 220 -13.64 5.36 -25.70
C LYS A 220 -13.28 3.91 -26.06
N ARG A 221 -13.32 2.98 -25.08
CA ARG A 221 -12.83 1.60 -25.24
C ARG A 221 -13.91 0.53 -25.31
N LYS A 222 -15.14 0.90 -25.00
CA LYS A 222 -16.29 -0.03 -25.05
C LYS A 222 -16.49 -0.58 -26.47
N GLY A 223 -16.53 -1.92 -26.57
CA GLY A 223 -16.69 -2.63 -27.84
C GLY A 223 -15.39 -2.74 -28.67
N GLY A 224 -14.25 -2.24 -28.17
CA GLY A 224 -12.94 -2.39 -28.78
C GLY A 224 -12.24 -3.70 -28.37
N ASP A 225 -11.07 -3.94 -28.97
CA ASP A 225 -10.21 -5.11 -28.78
C ASP A 225 -8.95 -4.81 -27.96
N GLY A 226 -8.92 -3.67 -27.25
CA GLY A 226 -7.83 -3.26 -26.39
C GLY A 226 -7.50 -4.28 -25.31
N THR A 227 -6.22 -4.39 -24.94
CA THR A 227 -5.71 -5.34 -23.95
C THR A 227 -5.26 -4.68 -22.64
N ASP A 228 -5.45 -3.38 -22.51
CA ASP A 228 -5.22 -2.63 -21.28
C ASP A 228 -6.29 -2.97 -20.21
N LEU A 229 -6.01 -2.59 -18.95
CA LEU A 229 -6.88 -2.94 -17.83
C LEU A 229 -8.28 -2.31 -17.95
N VAL A 230 -8.40 -1.09 -18.49
CA VAL A 230 -9.70 -0.43 -18.68
C VAL A 230 -10.51 -1.16 -19.74
N SER A 231 -9.89 -1.48 -20.89
CA SER A 231 -10.53 -2.28 -21.95
C SER A 231 -11.02 -3.64 -21.44
N MET A 232 -10.24 -4.28 -20.57
CA MET A 232 -10.64 -5.55 -19.95
C MET A 232 -11.85 -5.39 -19.03
N LEU A 233 -11.88 -4.36 -18.20
CA LEU A 233 -13.00 -4.13 -17.28
C LEU A 233 -14.30 -3.84 -18.02
N VAL A 234 -14.25 -3.09 -19.12
CA VAL A 234 -15.47 -2.68 -19.85
C VAL A 234 -15.96 -3.68 -20.88
N ASN A 235 -15.10 -4.59 -21.37
CA ASN A 235 -15.44 -5.53 -22.46
C ASN A 235 -15.52 -6.99 -22.02
N LYS A 236 -14.94 -7.38 -20.85
CA LYS A 236 -15.04 -8.75 -20.34
C LYS A 236 -16.22 -8.88 -19.38
N GLN A 237 -16.90 -10.02 -19.47
CA GLN A 237 -17.95 -10.37 -18.50
C GLN A 237 -17.35 -11.20 -17.36
N PRO A 238 -17.67 -10.86 -16.09
CA PRO A 238 -17.31 -11.69 -14.94
C PRO A 238 -17.89 -13.11 -15.05
N GLU A 239 -17.17 -14.10 -14.53
CA GLU A 239 -17.55 -15.52 -14.65
C GLU A 239 -18.83 -15.87 -13.86
N ASP A 240 -19.23 -15.06 -12.90
CA ASP A 240 -20.51 -15.22 -12.18
C ASP A 240 -21.73 -14.80 -12.99
N GLY A 241 -21.52 -14.30 -14.20
CA GLY A 241 -22.58 -13.85 -15.11
C GLY A 241 -23.18 -12.49 -14.75
N GLN A 242 -22.72 -11.84 -13.68
CA GLN A 242 -23.16 -10.51 -13.29
C GLN A 242 -22.24 -9.44 -13.91
N PRO A 243 -22.74 -8.58 -14.83
CA PRO A 243 -21.93 -7.53 -15.40
C PRO A 243 -21.44 -6.55 -14.32
N LEU A 244 -20.37 -5.79 -14.60
CA LEU A 244 -20.03 -4.65 -13.77
C LEU A 244 -21.11 -3.59 -13.90
N SER A 245 -21.60 -3.08 -12.76
CA SER A 245 -22.35 -1.82 -12.73
C SER A 245 -21.41 -0.64 -12.97
N ASP A 246 -21.98 0.53 -13.24
CA ASP A 246 -21.18 1.76 -13.33
C ASP A 246 -20.39 2.02 -12.03
N SER A 247 -21.03 1.77 -10.87
CA SER A 247 -20.37 1.89 -9.56
C SER A 247 -19.26 0.86 -9.36
N ASP A 248 -19.44 -0.40 -9.78
CA ASP A 248 -18.36 -1.41 -9.75
C ASP A 248 -17.15 -0.95 -10.57
N PHE A 249 -17.40 -0.41 -11.78
CA PHE A 249 -16.34 0.07 -12.66
C PHE A 249 -15.60 1.28 -12.02
N ASP A 250 -16.35 2.27 -11.55
CA ASP A 250 -15.82 3.49 -10.96
C ASP A 250 -14.90 3.18 -9.78
N ASN A 251 -15.38 2.38 -8.82
CA ASN A 251 -14.61 2.00 -7.64
C ASN A 251 -13.43 1.07 -7.98
N TYR A 252 -13.56 0.21 -9.00
CA TYR A 252 -12.46 -0.62 -9.45
C TYR A 252 -11.35 0.21 -10.12
N PHE A 253 -11.73 1.15 -10.99
CA PHE A 253 -10.80 2.05 -11.64
C PHE A 253 -10.06 2.92 -10.62
N LEU A 254 -10.80 3.55 -9.70
CA LEU A 254 -10.23 4.34 -8.61
C LEU A 254 -9.23 3.52 -7.79
N LEU A 255 -9.59 2.30 -7.44
CA LEU A 255 -8.69 1.40 -6.70
C LEU A 255 -7.40 1.12 -7.47
N LEU A 256 -7.46 0.88 -8.79
CA LEU A 256 -6.26 0.66 -9.60
C LEU A 256 -5.34 1.88 -9.59
N VAL A 257 -5.90 3.09 -9.70
CA VAL A 257 -5.15 4.35 -9.64
C VAL A 257 -4.40 4.50 -8.33
N ILE A 258 -5.02 4.17 -7.20
CA ILE A 258 -4.42 4.32 -5.88
C ILE A 258 -3.43 3.19 -5.59
N ALA A 259 -3.87 1.95 -5.72
CA ALA A 259 -3.13 0.79 -5.23
C ALA A 259 -1.81 0.58 -5.99
N GLY A 260 -1.79 0.89 -7.28
CA GLY A 260 -0.61 0.69 -8.13
C GLY A 260 0.47 1.75 -7.98
N ASN A 261 0.12 2.93 -7.47
CA ASN A 261 1.05 4.06 -7.35
C ASN A 261 1.61 4.20 -5.94
N GLU A 262 0.74 4.50 -4.97
CA GLU A 262 1.15 4.93 -3.64
C GLU A 262 1.97 3.88 -2.87
N THR A 263 1.56 2.62 -2.95
CA THR A 263 2.21 1.55 -2.17
C THR A 263 3.63 1.25 -2.66
N THR A 264 3.84 1.17 -3.98
CA THR A 264 5.16 0.91 -4.57
C THR A 264 6.08 2.12 -4.38
N ARG A 265 5.57 3.35 -4.52
CA ARG A 265 6.28 4.59 -4.20
C ARG A 265 6.86 4.55 -2.78
N HIS A 266 6.03 4.21 -1.80
CA HIS A 266 6.47 4.15 -0.42
C HIS A 266 7.42 2.98 -0.15
N ALA A 267 7.22 1.84 -0.81
CA ALA A 267 8.14 0.70 -0.71
C ALA A 267 9.55 1.07 -1.22
N ILE A 268 9.66 1.73 -2.37
CA ILE A 268 10.94 2.19 -2.93
C ILE A 268 11.60 3.24 -2.01
N SER A 269 10.83 4.24 -1.54
CA SER A 269 11.34 5.29 -0.66
C SER A 269 11.86 4.72 0.67
N GLN A 270 11.09 3.88 1.34
CA GLN A 270 11.48 3.25 2.62
C GLN A 270 12.68 2.32 2.46
N SER A 271 12.76 1.61 1.33
CA SER A 271 13.90 0.73 1.03
C SER A 271 15.18 1.52 0.83
N MET A 272 15.12 2.63 0.08
CA MET A 272 16.29 3.50 -0.09
C MET A 272 16.69 4.16 1.22
N LEU A 273 15.74 4.65 2.02
CA LEU A 273 16.02 5.19 3.35
C LEU A 273 16.73 4.16 4.24
N ALA A 274 16.23 2.91 4.24
CA ALA A 274 16.86 1.82 4.99
C ALA A 274 18.30 1.56 4.52
N LEU A 275 18.58 1.60 3.21
CA LEU A 275 19.92 1.43 2.66
C LEU A 275 20.85 2.61 3.05
N ILE A 276 20.33 3.84 3.05
CA ILE A 276 21.12 5.03 3.48
C ILE A 276 21.45 4.93 4.98
N GLU A 277 20.50 4.50 5.81
CA GLU A 277 20.71 4.31 7.25
C GLU A 277 21.62 3.10 7.57
N ASN A 278 21.79 2.16 6.63
CA ASN A 278 22.57 0.93 6.78
C ASN A 278 23.57 0.79 5.61
N GLN A 279 24.61 1.62 5.62
CA GLN A 279 25.59 1.74 4.54
C GLN A 279 26.36 0.44 4.24
N ASP A 280 26.49 -0.46 5.21
CA ASP A 280 27.06 -1.80 5.01
C ASP A 280 26.15 -2.68 4.15
N GLN A 281 24.82 -2.53 4.28
CA GLN A 281 23.83 -3.24 3.47
C GLN A 281 23.78 -2.68 2.03
N LEU A 282 23.89 -1.35 1.88
CA LEU A 282 24.03 -0.71 0.58
C LEU A 282 25.24 -1.23 -0.18
N ARG A 283 26.41 -1.26 0.47
CA ARG A 283 27.66 -1.76 -0.14
C ARG A 283 27.54 -3.23 -0.55
N LYS A 284 26.92 -4.09 0.25
CA LYS A 284 26.71 -5.49 -0.13
C LYS A 284 25.97 -5.63 -1.46
N LEU A 285 24.90 -4.83 -1.68
CA LEU A 285 24.14 -4.85 -2.93
C LEU A 285 24.91 -4.26 -4.11
N GLN A 286 25.81 -3.28 -3.86
CA GLN A 286 26.69 -2.72 -4.89
C GLN A 286 27.79 -3.70 -5.27
N ASP A 287 28.38 -4.40 -4.29
CA ASP A 287 29.46 -5.38 -4.49
C ASP A 287 28.95 -6.68 -5.15
N ASP A 288 27.73 -7.09 -4.82
CA ASP A 288 27.06 -8.25 -5.39
C ASP A 288 25.61 -7.96 -5.81
N PRO A 289 25.38 -7.47 -7.02
CA PRO A 289 24.04 -7.18 -7.54
C PRO A 289 23.10 -8.39 -7.60
N SER A 290 23.61 -9.62 -7.55
CA SER A 290 22.77 -10.82 -7.51
C SER A 290 21.93 -10.92 -6.24
N LEU A 291 22.33 -10.22 -5.18
CA LEU A 291 21.57 -10.12 -3.93
C LEU A 291 20.35 -9.21 -4.04
N ILE A 292 20.22 -8.35 -5.06
CA ILE A 292 19.10 -7.40 -5.16
C ILE A 292 17.77 -8.13 -5.23
N GLN A 293 17.66 -9.16 -6.08
CA GLN A 293 16.42 -9.90 -6.22
C GLN A 293 15.93 -10.54 -4.90
N PRO A 294 16.72 -11.31 -4.14
CA PRO A 294 16.28 -11.81 -2.84
C PRO A 294 16.11 -10.71 -1.79
N ALA A 295 16.89 -9.61 -1.84
CA ALA A 295 16.76 -8.49 -0.92
C ALA A 295 15.42 -7.74 -1.05
N VAL A 296 14.73 -7.84 -2.18
CA VAL A 296 13.38 -7.24 -2.37
C VAL A 296 12.40 -7.72 -1.30
N GLU A 297 12.47 -8.98 -0.87
CA GLU A 297 11.57 -9.49 0.18
C GLU A 297 11.85 -8.82 1.54
N GLU A 298 13.13 -8.59 1.87
CA GLU A 298 13.49 -7.84 3.08
C GLU A 298 13.10 -6.35 2.98
N MET A 299 13.28 -5.74 1.80
CA MET A 299 12.83 -4.38 1.52
C MET A 299 11.32 -4.24 1.72
N LEU A 300 10.52 -5.19 1.22
CA LEU A 300 9.08 -5.22 1.40
C LEU A 300 8.66 -5.44 2.85
N ARG A 301 9.32 -6.38 3.55
CA ARG A 301 9.11 -6.59 4.98
C ARG A 301 9.36 -5.30 5.78
N TRP A 302 10.49 -4.66 5.48
CA TRP A 302 10.92 -3.43 6.16
C TRP A 302 10.01 -2.25 5.86
N ALA A 303 9.67 -2.04 4.61
CA ALA A 303 8.85 -0.92 4.17
C ALA A 303 7.42 -1.00 4.73
N SER A 304 6.78 -2.18 4.67
CA SER A 304 5.37 -2.34 5.08
C SER A 304 4.52 -1.13 4.67
N PRO A 305 4.38 -0.82 3.37
CA PRO A 305 3.81 0.46 2.89
C PRO A 305 2.36 0.66 3.29
N VAL A 306 1.61 -0.42 3.55
CA VAL A 306 0.29 -0.39 4.19
C VAL A 306 0.47 -0.89 5.62
N TYR A 307 0.10 -0.05 6.60
CA TYR A 307 0.19 -0.43 8.01
C TYR A 307 -0.81 -1.51 8.37
N HIS A 308 -2.05 -1.39 7.90
CA HIS A 308 -3.14 -2.27 8.28
C HIS A 308 -4.21 -2.40 7.20
N PHE A 309 -5.00 -3.48 7.31
CA PHE A 309 -6.36 -3.56 6.80
C PHE A 309 -7.30 -4.02 7.91
N ARG A 310 -8.56 -3.59 7.81
CA ARG A 310 -9.67 -3.98 8.69
C ARG A 310 -10.44 -5.16 8.10
N ARG A 311 -10.99 -5.96 8.99
CA ARG A 311 -12.11 -6.88 8.77
C ARG A 311 -13.20 -6.58 9.79
N THR A 312 -14.39 -7.17 9.59
CA THR A 312 -15.48 -7.10 10.56
C THR A 312 -15.85 -8.51 10.97
N ALA A 313 -15.99 -8.76 12.27
CA ALA A 313 -16.40 -10.04 12.79
C ALA A 313 -17.87 -10.35 12.39
N THR A 314 -18.12 -11.54 11.85
CA THR A 314 -19.46 -11.97 11.40
C THR A 314 -20.24 -12.70 12.51
N ARG A 315 -19.61 -12.94 13.64
CA ARG A 315 -20.16 -13.64 14.81
C ARG A 315 -19.34 -13.33 16.06
N ASP A 316 -19.87 -13.62 17.23
CA ASP A 316 -19.12 -13.63 18.47
C ASP A 316 -18.03 -14.70 18.43
N LEU A 317 -16.81 -14.34 18.88
CA LEU A 317 -15.67 -15.26 18.95
C LEU A 317 -14.69 -14.86 20.06
N GLU A 318 -13.84 -15.81 20.41
CA GLU A 318 -12.71 -15.55 21.30
C GLU A 318 -11.40 -15.55 20.52
N MET A 319 -10.55 -14.52 20.73
CA MET A 319 -9.22 -14.41 20.15
C MET A 319 -8.26 -13.80 21.18
N GLY A 320 -7.12 -14.46 21.42
CA GLY A 320 -6.13 -13.97 22.39
C GLY A 320 -6.69 -13.80 23.81
N GLY A 321 -7.70 -14.59 24.20
CA GLY A 321 -8.41 -14.46 25.49
C GLY A 321 -9.38 -13.28 25.57
N LYS A 322 -9.63 -12.59 24.45
CA LYS A 322 -10.60 -11.47 24.34
C LYS A 322 -11.88 -11.93 23.67
N GLN A 323 -13.01 -11.36 24.10
CA GLN A 323 -14.31 -11.61 23.50
C GLN A 323 -14.60 -10.57 22.42
N ILE A 324 -14.48 -10.94 21.17
CA ILE A 324 -14.82 -10.13 20.00
C ILE A 324 -16.28 -10.36 19.68
N LYS A 325 -17.05 -9.30 19.48
CA LYS A 325 -18.47 -9.38 19.17
C LYS A 325 -18.72 -9.31 17.67
N GLU A 326 -19.84 -9.88 17.24
CA GLU A 326 -20.37 -9.66 15.89
C GLU A 326 -20.49 -8.16 15.61
N GLY A 327 -19.96 -7.73 14.45
CA GLY A 327 -19.91 -6.33 14.05
C GLY A 327 -18.65 -5.59 14.47
N ASP A 328 -17.84 -6.11 15.39
CA ASP A 328 -16.59 -5.46 15.81
C ASP A 328 -15.60 -5.33 14.65
N LYS A 329 -14.90 -4.19 14.63
CA LYS A 329 -13.76 -3.96 13.76
C LYS A 329 -12.55 -4.75 14.26
N VAL A 330 -11.96 -5.58 13.40
CA VAL A 330 -10.73 -6.35 13.67
C VAL A 330 -9.65 -5.90 12.68
N VAL A 331 -8.63 -5.23 13.19
CA VAL A 331 -7.61 -4.54 12.41
C VAL A 331 -6.30 -5.30 12.44
N MET A 332 -5.91 -5.81 11.27
CA MET A 332 -4.66 -6.56 11.07
C MET A 332 -3.51 -5.58 10.85
N TRP A 333 -2.60 -5.45 11.79
CA TRP A 333 -1.45 -4.57 11.68
C TRP A 333 -0.26 -5.27 11.00
N PHE A 334 -0.24 -5.26 9.67
CA PHE A 334 0.82 -5.90 8.86
C PHE A 334 2.22 -5.40 9.22
N ALA A 335 2.37 -4.10 9.47
CA ALA A 335 3.65 -3.52 9.86
C ALA A 335 4.17 -4.10 11.19
N SER A 336 3.27 -4.33 12.15
CA SER A 336 3.59 -5.01 13.40
C SER A 336 3.98 -6.47 13.17
N ALA A 337 3.16 -7.22 12.42
CA ALA A 337 3.41 -8.62 12.09
C ALA A 337 4.75 -8.82 11.36
N ASN A 338 5.15 -7.89 10.49
CA ASN A 338 6.44 -7.89 9.81
C ASN A 338 7.63 -7.59 10.73
N ARG A 339 7.39 -7.28 11.99
CA ARG A 339 8.39 -7.07 13.05
C ARG A 339 8.22 -8.04 14.22
N ASP A 340 7.43 -9.11 14.04
CA ASP A 340 7.20 -10.11 15.07
C ASP A 340 8.47 -10.95 15.30
N GLU A 341 9.00 -10.88 16.52
CA GLU A 341 10.20 -11.57 16.97
C GLU A 341 10.02 -13.09 17.07
N SER A 342 8.79 -13.59 17.05
CA SER A 342 8.51 -15.03 16.98
C SER A 342 8.76 -15.61 15.58
N VAL A 343 8.81 -14.76 14.55
CA VAL A 343 8.96 -15.15 13.13
C VAL A 343 10.26 -14.64 12.53
N PHE A 344 10.70 -13.44 12.93
CA PHE A 344 11.88 -12.78 12.38
C PHE A 344 12.93 -12.56 13.47
N ASP A 345 14.07 -13.24 13.35
CA ASP A 345 15.22 -12.98 14.23
C ASP A 345 15.69 -11.53 14.06
N ASP A 346 15.87 -10.81 15.18
CA ASP A 346 16.24 -9.39 15.18
C ASP A 346 15.42 -8.56 14.16
N PRO A 347 14.09 -8.45 14.37
CA PRO A 347 13.18 -7.89 13.36
C PRO A 347 13.40 -6.42 13.05
N TYR A 348 14.11 -5.69 13.92
CA TYR A 348 14.48 -4.29 13.73
C TYR A 348 15.85 -4.10 13.07
N ARG A 349 16.53 -5.17 12.71
CA ARG A 349 17.70 -5.15 11.85
C ARG A 349 17.28 -5.30 10.39
N PHE A 350 17.67 -4.34 9.57
CA PHE A 350 17.55 -4.44 8.13
C PHE A 350 18.73 -5.26 7.59
N ASP A 351 18.47 -6.38 6.94
CA ASP A 351 19.48 -7.30 6.45
C ASP A 351 19.12 -7.83 5.05
N VAL A 352 19.79 -7.31 4.03
CA VAL A 352 19.56 -7.67 2.61
C VAL A 352 19.90 -9.13 2.29
N THR A 353 20.55 -9.84 3.24
CA THR A 353 20.87 -11.26 3.11
C THR A 353 19.95 -12.18 3.90
N ARG A 354 18.89 -11.61 4.53
CA ARG A 354 17.91 -12.39 5.29
C ARG A 354 17.26 -13.45 4.38
N LYS A 355 17.26 -14.68 4.85
CA LYS A 355 16.63 -15.82 4.15
C LYS A 355 15.20 -16.03 4.63
N ASP A 356 14.40 -16.68 3.80
CA ASP A 356 13.03 -17.11 4.13
C ASP A 356 12.15 -15.99 4.70
N VAL A 357 12.20 -14.82 4.04
CA VAL A 357 11.45 -13.62 4.48
C VAL A 357 9.96 -13.82 4.20
N ALA A 358 9.28 -14.47 5.14
CA ALA A 358 7.86 -14.79 5.02
C ALA A 358 6.96 -13.61 5.44
N HIS A 359 7.21 -12.42 4.91
CA HIS A 359 6.45 -11.21 5.26
C HIS A 359 4.97 -11.27 4.84
N VAL A 360 4.14 -10.44 5.49
CA VAL A 360 2.70 -10.33 5.22
C VAL A 360 2.32 -9.04 4.50
N THR A 361 3.27 -8.33 3.92
CA THR A 361 3.08 -7.03 3.24
C THR A 361 1.99 -7.06 2.15
N PHE A 362 1.79 -8.21 1.52
CA PHE A 362 0.77 -8.41 0.48
C PHE A 362 -0.45 -9.21 0.95
N GLY A 363 -0.59 -9.46 2.24
CA GLY A 363 -1.44 -10.50 2.79
C GLY A 363 -0.77 -11.87 2.68
N LYS A 364 -1.33 -12.90 3.33
CA LYS A 364 -0.76 -14.26 3.28
C LYS A 364 -1.82 -15.34 3.33
N GLY A 365 -2.00 -16.04 2.19
CA GLY A 365 -2.98 -17.12 2.07
C GLY A 365 -4.43 -16.65 2.06
N SER A 366 -4.65 -15.37 1.92
CA SER A 366 -5.93 -14.70 1.85
C SER A 366 -6.52 -14.76 0.44
N PRO A 367 -7.85 -14.80 0.30
CA PRO A 367 -8.51 -14.52 -0.96
C PRO A 367 -8.14 -13.13 -1.53
N HIS A 368 -7.86 -12.16 -0.63
CA HIS A 368 -7.47 -10.79 -0.92
C HIS A 368 -5.96 -10.58 -1.08
N LEU A 369 -5.17 -11.64 -1.25
CA LEU A 369 -3.74 -11.52 -1.57
C LEU A 369 -3.53 -10.47 -2.66
N CYS A 370 -2.64 -9.50 -2.43
CA CYS A 370 -2.40 -8.39 -3.34
C CYS A 370 -2.26 -8.85 -4.79
N LEU A 371 -3.09 -8.27 -5.68
CA LEU A 371 -3.10 -8.61 -7.09
C LEU A 371 -1.79 -8.19 -7.77
N GLY A 372 -1.28 -7.01 -7.41
CA GLY A 372 -0.06 -6.40 -7.94
C GLY A 372 1.25 -6.90 -7.33
N ASN A 373 1.22 -7.90 -6.46
CA ASN A 373 2.40 -8.31 -5.68
C ASN A 373 3.63 -8.69 -6.53
N MET A 374 3.44 -9.31 -7.70
CA MET A 374 4.53 -9.64 -8.63
C MET A 374 5.04 -8.43 -9.39
N LEU A 375 4.15 -7.48 -9.72
CA LEU A 375 4.53 -6.23 -10.35
C LEU A 375 5.37 -5.38 -9.39
N ALA A 376 4.92 -5.18 -8.16
CA ALA A 376 5.66 -4.41 -7.15
C ALA A 376 7.08 -4.98 -6.90
N ARG A 377 7.21 -6.31 -6.83
CA ARG A 377 8.53 -6.95 -6.74
C ARG A 377 9.41 -6.66 -7.95
N MET A 378 8.85 -6.71 -9.14
CA MET A 378 9.57 -6.40 -10.37
C MET A 378 10.00 -4.94 -10.40
N GLU A 379 9.12 -4.01 -10.06
CA GLU A 379 9.41 -2.59 -10.02
C GLU A 379 10.53 -2.26 -9.03
N ILE A 380 10.44 -2.76 -7.80
CA ILE A 380 11.48 -2.54 -6.77
C ILE A 380 12.81 -3.15 -7.24
N ARG A 381 12.80 -4.40 -7.73
CA ARG A 381 14.01 -5.06 -8.24
C ARG A 381 14.68 -4.24 -9.34
N LEU A 382 13.93 -3.89 -10.38
CA LEU A 382 14.47 -3.16 -11.52
C LEU A 382 15.00 -1.78 -11.12
N MET A 383 14.31 -1.07 -10.22
CA MET A 383 14.77 0.22 -9.72
C MET A 383 16.13 0.10 -9.04
N PHE A 384 16.32 -0.86 -8.14
CA PHE A 384 17.59 -1.01 -7.43
C PHE A 384 18.69 -1.65 -8.29
N GLU A 385 18.36 -2.54 -9.24
CA GLU A 385 19.32 -3.05 -10.23
C GLU A 385 19.89 -1.92 -11.10
N GLU A 386 19.10 -0.93 -11.45
CA GLU A 386 19.54 0.19 -12.30
C GLU A 386 20.20 1.32 -11.50
N LEU A 387 19.68 1.64 -10.31
CA LEU A 387 20.14 2.78 -9.53
C LEU A 387 21.46 2.52 -8.78
N LEU A 388 21.56 1.37 -8.07
CA LEU A 388 22.68 1.15 -7.15
C LEU A 388 24.06 1.12 -7.83
N PRO A 389 24.25 0.51 -9.02
CA PRO A 389 25.55 0.52 -9.71
C PRO A 389 25.99 1.90 -10.17
N ARG A 390 25.06 2.86 -10.27
CA ARG A 390 25.34 4.22 -10.73
C ARG A 390 25.66 5.20 -9.61
N LEU A 391 25.63 4.73 -8.37
CA LEU A 391 25.91 5.54 -7.19
C LEU A 391 27.24 5.14 -6.57
N LYS A 392 28.18 6.07 -6.49
CA LYS A 392 29.36 5.94 -5.63
C LYS A 392 28.98 6.13 -4.17
N SER A 393 28.10 7.10 -3.88
CA SER A 393 27.52 7.32 -2.56
C SER A 393 26.15 7.97 -2.67
N ILE A 394 25.32 7.72 -1.65
CA ILE A 394 24.06 8.41 -1.40
C ILE A 394 23.91 8.63 0.09
N GLU A 395 23.48 9.82 0.47
CA GLU A 395 23.26 10.23 1.85
C GLU A 395 22.02 11.13 1.97
N LEU A 396 21.55 11.37 3.19
CA LEU A 396 20.48 12.32 3.43
C LEU A 396 20.94 13.74 3.13
N GLY A 397 20.22 14.44 2.26
CA GLY A 397 20.40 15.86 1.96
C GLY A 397 19.58 16.80 2.84
N GLY A 398 18.77 16.24 3.76
CA GLY A 398 17.91 17.02 4.64
C GLY A 398 16.95 16.13 5.43
N GLU A 399 15.96 16.73 6.06
CA GLU A 399 14.95 16.04 6.86
C GLU A 399 13.99 15.22 5.99
N VAL A 400 13.73 13.98 6.41
CA VAL A 400 12.73 13.08 5.82
C VAL A 400 11.37 13.37 6.44
N THR A 401 10.39 13.77 5.63
CA THR A 401 9.03 14.06 6.10
C THR A 401 8.08 12.92 5.74
N ARG A 402 7.33 12.42 6.73
CA ARG A 402 6.39 11.31 6.57
C ARG A 402 4.97 11.80 6.34
N VAL A 403 4.16 10.95 5.72
CA VAL A 403 2.71 11.15 5.60
C VAL A 403 2.07 11.02 6.98
N ARG A 404 1.17 11.93 7.31
CA ARG A 404 0.36 11.90 8.53
C ARG A 404 -0.78 10.90 8.38
N SER A 405 -0.48 9.60 8.53
CA SER A 405 -1.43 8.52 8.29
C SER A 405 -1.09 7.30 9.13
N ASN A 406 -2.08 6.65 9.73
CA ASN A 406 -1.97 5.33 10.31
C ASN A 406 -2.30 4.20 9.33
N PHE A 407 -2.73 4.55 8.10
CA PHE A 407 -3.06 3.60 7.04
C PHE A 407 -1.86 3.31 6.14
N VAL A 408 -1.14 4.34 5.69
CA VAL A 408 0.03 4.20 4.84
C VAL A 408 1.32 4.61 5.55
N ASN A 409 2.36 3.77 5.45
CA ASN A 409 3.72 4.07 5.91
C ASN A 409 4.46 4.87 4.84
N GLY A 410 4.03 6.12 4.66
CA GLY A 410 4.45 6.95 3.56
C GLY A 410 5.58 7.93 3.90
N ILE A 411 6.43 8.19 2.90
CA ILE A 411 7.38 9.30 2.90
C ILE A 411 6.91 10.30 1.85
N LYS A 412 6.67 11.56 2.24
CA LYS A 412 6.22 12.62 1.34
C LYS A 412 7.37 13.52 0.84
N ARG A 413 8.46 13.60 1.58
CA ARG A 413 9.66 14.35 1.22
C ARG A 413 10.92 13.60 1.65
N PHE A 414 11.86 13.44 0.72
CA PHE A 414 13.09 12.68 0.95
C PHE A 414 14.27 13.31 0.20
N PRO A 415 14.86 14.40 0.74
CA PRO A 415 16.02 15.03 0.16
C PRO A 415 17.25 14.09 0.25
N VAL A 416 17.94 13.91 -0.86
CA VAL A 416 19.18 13.13 -0.94
C VAL A 416 20.29 13.91 -1.61
N ALA A 417 21.53 13.63 -1.20
CA ALA A 417 22.74 14.03 -1.89
C ALA A 417 23.44 12.79 -2.44
N VAL A 418 23.78 12.80 -3.72
CA VAL A 418 24.37 11.66 -4.44
C VAL A 418 25.70 12.03 -5.07
N THR A 419 26.62 11.07 -5.11
CA THR A 419 27.78 11.10 -5.97
C THR A 419 27.63 10.00 -7.01
N PRO A 420 27.44 10.30 -8.29
CA PRO A 420 27.42 9.31 -9.35
C PRO A 420 28.72 8.50 -9.44
N ALA A 421 28.63 7.24 -9.92
CA ALA A 421 29.76 6.34 -10.10
C ALA A 421 30.61 6.70 -11.31
#